data_dfd37754bff7e5af23d81fc783e2f5af
#
_entry.id   dfd37754bff7e5af23d81fc783e2f5af
#
_cell.length_a   1.000
_cell.length_b   1.000
_cell.length_c   1.000
_cell.angle_alpha   90.00
_cell.angle_beta   90.00
_cell.angle_gamma   90.00
#
_symmetry.space_group_name_H-M   'P 1'
#
loop_
_entity.id
_entity.type
_entity.pdbx_description
1 polymer ?
#
loop_
_entity_poly.entity_id
_entity_poly.type
_entity_poly.pdbx_seq_one_letter_code
_entity_poly.pdbx_strand_id
1 'polypeptide(L)'
;TMVEDILLFKRNNMNTVRTSHYPNDPKMMALYDYYGLYVVDEADQECHGNNTLSDNPAWTAAYVDRAVRMVTRDRNHPSVVFWSLGNESGRGRNIVAEYEAVKKLDARLIHYEGQNEVADMDSRMYPSVKSMIDSDRNGNNKPFFLCEYAHAMGNAVGNLREYWDYIENHSVRMIGGCIWDFVDQAINKQGEPETNLYFGGSFGDVPNDNDFCCNGLTTADRRQTPKLDEVKKVYQYVKLRYDRESGEIVVDNRYTARNLNEFVMEWQLMKNGVKVKSASVALPSTLPGETARVAVGDVVAGAAGESELFLNAVVMLRNDEIWAKAGHVVASEQFALNQYRSVMPVADNAGARAMKVYEEKDGVLRIEGDGMKAAFDKTNGRMMSLVYGGKEMIHRMQGPSFEWFRSISNDIRDRNLGTLIALKNFSYKVADDRKSIEVATAYVATVGDEAVPHTVKYVVNANGVVEVDATFSVPQKFSLPRLALQTMLAPGLENVEWYGRGPMENYRDRNSAAFVGRYKTTVDGMREHYVRSQTMGERTDTRWLQFTDADGKGLRIVADGTFDFSAQHYTDRELWQVKYGHDLDKIRRNEVVLTLDCIQRGIGNASCGPQPLQEYEIKTGMDYNMKFAVMPVR
;
A
#
# COMPACT_ATOMS: atom_id res chain seq x y z
N THR A 1 12.54 19.33 -14.29
CA THR A 1 12.45 18.39 -13.12
C THR A 1 12.56 19.10 -11.78
N MET A 2 13.54 20.01 -11.52
CA MET A 2 13.71 20.68 -10.21
C MET A 2 12.40 21.29 -9.69
N VAL A 3 11.71 22.12 -10.50
CA VAL A 3 10.42 22.70 -10.10
C VAL A 3 9.35 21.63 -9.91
N GLU A 4 9.31 20.61 -10.76
CA GLU A 4 8.37 19.50 -10.66
C GLU A 4 8.54 18.73 -9.34
N ASP A 5 9.77 18.44 -8.96
CA ASP A 5 10.09 17.79 -7.68
C ASP A 5 9.57 18.61 -6.48
N ILE A 6 9.83 19.93 -6.48
CA ILE A 6 9.31 20.85 -5.45
C ILE A 6 7.77 20.84 -5.40
N LEU A 7 7.12 20.87 -6.56
CA LEU A 7 5.66 20.84 -6.64
C LEU A 7 5.09 19.51 -6.14
N LEU A 8 5.78 18.39 -6.38
CA LEU A 8 5.40 17.09 -5.82
C LEU A 8 5.50 17.09 -4.29
N PHE A 9 6.58 17.63 -3.72
CA PHE A 9 6.69 17.79 -2.26
C PHE A 9 5.50 18.55 -1.70
N LYS A 10 5.24 19.75 -2.21
CA LYS A 10 4.16 20.63 -1.71
C LYS A 10 2.78 20.01 -1.85
N ARG A 11 2.50 19.37 -3.01
CA ARG A 11 1.18 18.75 -3.32
C ARG A 11 0.91 17.49 -2.51
N ASN A 12 1.96 16.89 -1.95
CA ASN A 12 1.85 15.67 -1.15
C ASN A 12 2.19 15.88 0.34
N ASN A 13 2.01 17.10 0.84
CA ASN A 13 2.16 17.46 2.26
C ASN A 13 3.58 17.23 2.82
N MET A 14 4.58 17.05 1.99
CA MET A 14 5.98 16.97 2.42
C MET A 14 6.54 18.39 2.57
N ASN A 15 7.20 18.67 3.70
CA ASN A 15 7.69 20.01 4.02
C ASN A 15 9.19 20.09 4.20
N THR A 16 9.88 18.97 4.27
CA THR A 16 11.30 18.92 4.62
C THR A 16 12.06 18.06 3.63
N VAL A 17 13.23 18.52 3.22
CA VAL A 17 14.18 17.80 2.37
C VAL A 17 15.49 17.65 3.13
N ARG A 18 16.03 16.44 3.20
CA ARG A 18 17.43 16.19 3.50
C ARG A 18 18.19 16.05 2.19
N THR A 19 19.27 16.81 2.03
CA THR A 19 20.03 16.86 0.77
C THR A 19 20.96 15.66 0.57
N SER A 20 20.58 14.51 1.04
CA SER A 20 21.34 13.25 1.08
C SER A 20 22.06 12.93 -0.24
N HIS A 21 23.40 12.74 -0.33
CA HIS A 21 24.30 12.90 0.84
C HIS A 21 25.35 13.96 0.50
N TYR A 22 24.90 15.09 -0.02
CA TYR A 22 25.72 16.23 -0.45
C TYR A 22 24.86 17.48 -0.66
N PRO A 23 25.44 18.69 -0.53
CA PRO A 23 24.69 19.92 -0.77
C PRO A 23 24.11 19.97 -2.18
N ASN A 24 22.82 20.31 -2.30
CA ASN A 24 22.14 20.36 -3.59
C ASN A 24 22.65 21.52 -4.48
N ASP A 25 22.25 21.51 -5.74
CA ASP A 25 22.48 22.61 -6.69
C ASP A 25 21.96 23.93 -6.11
N PRO A 26 22.70 25.06 -6.23
CA PRO A 26 22.27 26.37 -5.71
C PRO A 26 20.89 26.81 -6.21
N LYS A 27 20.48 26.43 -7.43
CA LYS A 27 19.12 26.70 -7.93
C LYS A 27 18.05 25.95 -7.12
N MET A 28 18.37 24.73 -6.68
CA MET A 28 17.46 23.94 -5.84
C MET A 28 17.30 24.61 -4.47
N MET A 29 18.38 25.12 -3.87
CA MET A 29 18.33 25.87 -2.61
C MET A 29 17.44 27.12 -2.74
N ALA A 30 17.58 27.88 -3.83
CA ALA A 30 16.70 29.03 -4.12
C ALA A 30 15.22 28.62 -4.32
N LEU A 31 14.96 27.45 -4.89
CA LEU A 31 13.58 26.92 -5.02
C LEU A 31 13.02 26.51 -3.67
N TYR A 32 13.81 25.92 -2.78
CA TYR A 32 13.37 25.61 -1.42
C TYR A 32 12.96 26.89 -0.65
N ASP A 33 13.76 27.96 -0.77
CA ASP A 33 13.40 29.26 -0.20
C ASP A 33 12.08 29.80 -0.79
N TYR A 34 11.96 29.81 -2.12
CA TYR A 34 10.83 30.39 -2.82
C TYR A 34 9.50 29.66 -2.52
N TYR A 35 9.53 28.32 -2.49
CA TYR A 35 8.34 27.51 -2.25
C TYR A 35 8.10 27.20 -0.75
N GLY A 36 9.02 27.58 0.14
CA GLY A 36 8.88 27.40 1.58
C GLY A 36 8.97 25.94 2.00
N LEU A 37 10.08 25.27 1.66
CA LEU A 37 10.43 23.95 2.19
C LEU A 37 11.55 24.11 3.23
N TYR A 38 11.53 23.28 4.24
CA TYR A 38 12.65 23.17 5.18
C TYR A 38 13.75 22.27 4.60
N VAL A 39 15.00 22.58 4.93
CA VAL A 39 16.16 21.83 4.43
C VAL A 39 17.04 21.39 5.60
N VAL A 40 17.37 20.12 5.61
CA VAL A 40 18.51 19.55 6.33
C VAL A 40 19.65 19.49 5.32
N ASP A 41 20.53 20.48 5.34
CA ASP A 41 21.64 20.56 4.37
C ASP A 41 22.81 19.71 4.85
N GLU A 42 23.25 18.75 4.02
CA GLU A 42 24.20 17.71 4.40
C GLU A 42 25.53 17.86 3.68
N ALA A 43 26.61 17.77 4.46
CA ALA A 43 27.96 17.79 3.94
C ALA A 43 28.25 16.56 3.07
N ASP A 44 29.01 16.77 2.00
CA ASP A 44 29.47 15.72 1.09
C ASP A 44 30.48 14.79 1.80
N GLN A 45 29.93 13.93 2.67
CA GLN A 45 30.72 13.03 3.49
C GLN A 45 30.00 11.72 3.76
N GLU A 46 30.52 10.68 3.14
CA GLU A 46 30.14 9.30 3.39
C GLU A 46 31.34 8.38 3.20
N CYS A 47 31.58 7.50 4.18
CA CYS A 47 32.62 6.47 4.06
C CYS A 47 32.12 5.13 4.64
N HIS A 48 30.89 4.75 4.31
CA HIS A 48 30.18 3.58 4.82
C HIS A 48 31.02 2.28 4.74
N GLY A 49 31.76 2.07 3.65
CA GLY A 49 32.65 0.92 3.49
C GLY A 49 33.97 0.99 4.30
N ASN A 50 34.33 2.14 4.89
CA ASN A 50 35.56 2.32 5.65
C ASN A 50 35.46 3.40 6.73
N ASN A 51 34.75 3.09 7.80
CA ASN A 51 34.50 4.02 8.92
C ASN A 51 35.76 4.41 9.72
N THR A 52 36.92 3.78 9.45
CA THR A 52 38.18 4.13 10.12
C THR A 52 38.70 5.52 9.74
N LEU A 53 38.25 6.07 8.61
CA LEU A 53 38.62 7.41 8.14
C LEU A 53 38.15 8.49 9.12
N SER A 54 37.04 8.31 9.81
CA SER A 54 36.46 9.29 10.73
C SER A 54 37.27 9.50 12.00
N ASP A 55 38.19 8.59 12.36
CA ASP A 55 39.10 8.76 13.48
C ASP A 55 40.58 8.95 13.04
N ASN A 56 40.86 8.89 11.75
CA ASN A 56 42.20 9.07 11.21
C ASN A 56 42.53 10.58 11.06
N PRO A 57 43.53 11.10 11.81
CA PRO A 57 43.87 12.52 11.81
C PRO A 57 44.34 13.07 10.46
N ALA A 58 44.83 12.19 9.55
CA ALA A 58 45.21 12.60 8.20
C ALA A 58 44.03 13.11 7.36
N TRP A 59 42.78 12.76 7.74
CA TRP A 59 41.55 13.14 7.05
C TRP A 59 40.83 14.34 7.70
N THR A 60 41.25 14.81 8.88
CA THR A 60 40.54 15.88 9.61
C THR A 60 40.31 17.11 8.74
N ALA A 61 41.34 17.58 8.01
CA ALA A 61 41.21 18.74 7.14
C ALA A 61 40.17 18.57 6.03
N ALA A 62 40.05 17.36 5.46
CA ALA A 62 39.07 17.06 4.42
C ALA A 62 37.64 17.04 4.95
N TYR A 63 37.40 16.48 6.15
CA TYR A 63 36.12 16.51 6.84
C TYR A 63 35.67 17.95 7.11
N VAL A 64 36.51 18.72 7.79
CA VAL A 64 36.21 20.10 8.13
C VAL A 64 36.00 20.99 6.89
N ASP A 65 36.78 20.80 5.82
CA ASP A 65 36.66 21.61 4.59
C ASP A 65 35.28 21.39 3.92
N ARG A 66 34.77 20.17 3.87
CA ARG A 66 33.45 19.87 3.28
C ARG A 66 32.31 20.61 4.01
N ALA A 67 32.22 20.46 5.32
CA ALA A 67 31.20 21.10 6.11
C ALA A 67 31.31 22.64 6.13
N VAL A 68 32.55 23.17 6.24
CA VAL A 68 32.78 24.61 6.21
C VAL A 68 32.37 25.21 4.86
N ARG A 69 32.65 24.55 3.74
CA ARG A 69 32.23 25.01 2.41
C ARG A 69 30.73 25.00 2.27
N MET A 70 30.04 23.95 2.70
CA MET A 70 28.58 23.87 2.71
C MET A 70 27.98 25.04 3.49
N VAL A 71 28.35 25.18 4.75
CA VAL A 71 27.82 26.26 5.61
C VAL A 71 28.13 27.63 5.05
N THR A 72 29.36 27.87 4.54
CA THR A 72 29.75 29.15 3.95
C THR A 72 28.91 29.50 2.74
N ARG A 73 28.59 28.51 1.89
CA ARG A 73 27.76 28.69 0.69
C ARG A 73 26.30 28.97 1.06
N ASP A 74 25.72 28.16 1.99
CA ASP A 74 24.27 28.04 2.12
C ASP A 74 23.70 28.71 3.38
N ARG A 75 24.48 29.25 4.30
CA ARG A 75 24.01 29.90 5.55
C ARG A 75 23.02 31.05 5.36
N ASN A 76 22.95 31.65 4.17
CA ASN A 76 22.03 32.74 3.87
C ASN A 76 20.67 32.24 3.34
N HIS A 77 20.49 30.92 3.14
CA HIS A 77 19.21 30.34 2.75
C HIS A 77 18.31 30.16 4.00
N PRO A 78 17.14 30.83 4.07
CA PRO A 78 16.24 30.71 5.20
C PRO A 78 15.56 29.32 5.27
N SER A 79 15.55 28.58 4.18
CA SER A 79 15.05 27.21 4.13
C SER A 79 15.88 26.24 4.97
N VAL A 80 17.20 26.47 5.10
CA VAL A 80 18.08 25.62 5.90
C VAL A 80 17.75 25.77 7.38
N VAL A 81 17.27 24.70 8.02
CA VAL A 81 16.88 24.69 9.45
C VAL A 81 17.92 24.05 10.34
N PHE A 82 18.65 23.05 9.84
CA PHE A 82 19.83 22.48 10.50
C PHE A 82 20.84 21.97 9.49
N TRP A 83 22.08 21.81 9.96
CA TRP A 83 23.20 21.25 9.23
C TRP A 83 23.34 19.78 9.54
N SER A 84 23.73 18.98 8.58
CA SER A 84 24.11 17.59 8.76
C SER A 84 25.59 17.39 8.39
N LEU A 85 26.35 16.74 9.27
CA LEU A 85 27.80 16.56 9.06
C LEU A 85 28.13 15.44 8.06
N GLY A 86 27.14 14.70 7.58
CA GLY A 86 27.32 13.62 6.62
C GLY A 86 26.50 12.39 6.96
N ASN A 87 26.76 11.31 6.23
CA ASN A 87 26.05 10.05 6.32
C ASN A 87 26.99 8.89 6.65
N GLU A 88 26.53 7.89 7.40
CA GLU A 88 27.08 6.54 7.63
C GLU A 88 28.62 6.43 7.67
N SER A 89 29.28 7.40 8.26
CA SER A 89 30.76 7.49 8.33
C SER A 89 31.34 7.04 9.67
N GLY A 90 30.53 6.42 10.54
CA GLY A 90 30.97 5.94 11.85
C GLY A 90 31.25 7.08 12.84
N ARG A 91 32.21 6.88 13.72
CA ARG A 91 32.51 7.75 14.87
C ARG A 91 33.98 8.12 14.86
N GLY A 92 34.33 9.31 15.39
CA GLY A 92 35.72 9.66 15.53
C GLY A 92 35.97 11.14 15.75
N ARG A 93 37.26 11.47 15.92
CA ARG A 93 37.76 12.84 16.16
C ARG A 93 37.44 13.81 15.03
N ASN A 94 37.33 13.33 13.79
CA ASN A 94 37.08 14.17 12.64
C ASN A 94 35.67 14.75 12.66
N ILE A 95 34.68 13.96 13.14
CA ILE A 95 33.30 14.42 13.36
C ILE A 95 33.26 15.52 14.43
N VAL A 96 34.04 15.38 15.53
CA VAL A 96 34.13 16.38 16.57
C VAL A 96 34.73 17.68 16.00
N ALA A 97 35.82 17.59 15.24
CA ALA A 97 36.47 18.74 14.63
C ALA A 97 35.57 19.48 13.63
N GLU A 98 34.79 18.71 12.87
CA GLU A 98 33.80 19.21 11.92
C GLU A 98 32.66 19.95 12.64
N TYR A 99 32.08 19.35 13.69
CA TYR A 99 31.07 19.97 14.55
C TYR A 99 31.58 21.32 15.12
N GLU A 100 32.78 21.34 15.70
CA GLU A 100 33.39 22.57 16.27
C GLU A 100 33.59 23.64 15.21
N ALA A 101 33.98 23.25 13.99
CA ALA A 101 34.22 24.21 12.90
C ALA A 101 32.87 24.81 12.42
N VAL A 102 31.83 24.02 12.26
CA VAL A 102 30.50 24.50 11.86
C VAL A 102 29.91 25.42 12.93
N LYS A 103 30.03 25.08 14.23
CA LYS A 103 29.51 25.90 15.34
C LYS A 103 30.16 27.29 15.43
N LYS A 104 31.37 27.45 14.93
CA LYS A 104 32.03 28.78 14.82
C LYS A 104 31.44 29.66 13.72
N LEU A 105 30.79 29.08 12.74
CA LEU A 105 30.24 29.77 11.56
C LEU A 105 28.76 30.08 11.67
N ASP A 106 27.99 29.20 12.30
CA ASP A 106 26.53 29.27 12.34
C ASP A 106 25.97 28.64 13.63
N ALA A 107 24.88 29.22 14.16
CA ALA A 107 24.27 28.80 15.42
C ALA A 107 23.19 27.72 15.27
N ARG A 108 22.78 27.39 14.04
CA ARG A 108 21.76 26.36 13.79
C ARG A 108 22.16 25.02 14.41
N LEU A 109 21.18 24.18 14.66
CA LEU A 109 21.40 22.84 15.18
C LEU A 109 22.15 21.98 14.17
N ILE A 110 22.95 21.06 14.69
CA ILE A 110 23.79 20.15 13.90
C ILE A 110 23.29 18.73 14.14
N HIS A 111 23.01 18.04 13.05
CA HIS A 111 22.63 16.64 12.97
C HIS A 111 23.84 15.78 12.57
N TYR A 112 23.96 14.61 13.17
CA TYR A 112 24.77 13.49 12.70
C TYR A 112 24.36 12.18 13.42
N GLU A 113 23.79 11.23 12.71
CA GLU A 113 23.25 9.99 13.28
C GLU A 113 24.35 9.11 13.87
N GLY A 114 25.51 9.00 13.19
CA GLY A 114 26.61 8.11 13.59
C GLY A 114 27.24 8.43 14.93
N GLN A 115 27.07 9.67 15.45
CA GLN A 115 27.68 10.11 16.72
C GLN A 115 26.78 11.13 17.46
N ASN A 116 25.61 10.66 17.92
CA ASN A 116 24.58 11.49 18.57
C ASN A 116 25.08 12.31 19.78
N GLU A 117 26.10 11.84 20.49
CA GLU A 117 26.65 12.56 21.64
C GLU A 117 27.34 13.87 21.25
N VAL A 118 27.88 13.97 20.04
CA VAL A 118 28.50 15.19 19.51
C VAL A 118 27.44 16.11 18.91
N ALA A 119 26.46 15.57 18.20
CA ALA A 119 25.40 16.32 17.55
C ALA A 119 24.46 17.04 18.54
N ASP A 120 23.75 18.08 18.07
CA ASP A 120 22.77 18.82 18.88
C ASP A 120 21.43 18.10 19.01
N MET A 121 21.18 17.08 18.19
CA MET A 121 19.97 16.28 18.19
C MET A 121 20.26 14.78 18.20
N ASP A 122 19.33 14.00 18.70
CA ASP A 122 19.34 12.55 18.54
C ASP A 122 18.81 12.17 17.16
N SER A 123 19.33 11.10 16.60
CA SER A 123 18.86 10.57 15.31
C SER A 123 18.94 9.06 15.27
N ARG A 124 18.11 8.46 14.38
CA ARG A 124 18.11 7.04 14.07
C ARG A 124 17.80 6.82 12.59
N MET A 125 18.37 5.73 12.07
CA MET A 125 18.04 5.16 10.77
C MET A 125 17.17 3.91 10.95
N TYR A 126 16.09 3.83 10.18
CA TYR A 126 15.22 2.66 10.05
C TYR A 126 14.82 1.97 11.38
N PRO A 127 14.52 2.69 12.46
CA PRO A 127 14.05 2.03 13.67
C PRO A 127 12.69 1.39 13.41
N SER A 128 12.39 0.27 14.05
CA SER A 128 10.99 -0.15 14.17
C SER A 128 10.20 0.86 15.01
N VAL A 129 8.86 0.90 14.86
CA VAL A 129 8.00 1.78 15.67
C VAL A 129 8.29 1.60 17.15
N LYS A 130 8.43 0.36 17.61
CA LYS A 130 8.80 0.07 19.01
C LYS A 130 10.17 0.65 19.38
N SER A 131 11.19 0.42 18.56
CA SER A 131 12.55 0.93 18.83
C SER A 131 12.60 2.46 18.82
N MET A 132 11.83 3.12 17.95
CA MET A 132 11.66 4.56 17.94
C MET A 132 11.06 5.07 19.25
N ILE A 133 9.97 4.46 19.71
CA ILE A 133 9.31 4.77 20.99
C ILE A 133 10.27 4.59 22.17
N ASP A 134 10.97 3.46 22.21
CA ASP A 134 11.93 3.18 23.27
C ASP A 134 13.08 4.21 23.27
N SER A 135 13.58 4.60 22.10
CA SER A 135 14.62 5.62 21.97
C SER A 135 14.14 7.02 22.39
N ASP A 136 12.90 7.36 22.05
CA ASP A 136 12.30 8.64 22.44
C ASP A 136 12.15 8.74 23.96
N ARG A 137 11.57 7.72 24.60
CA ARG A 137 11.29 7.70 26.05
C ARG A 137 12.53 7.61 26.92
N ASN A 138 13.54 6.89 26.46
CA ASN A 138 14.80 6.68 27.20
C ASN A 138 15.90 7.66 26.80
N GLY A 139 15.61 8.58 25.89
CA GLY A 139 16.55 9.58 25.41
C GLY A 139 16.77 10.73 26.39
N ASN A 140 17.60 11.66 25.94
CA ASN A 140 17.84 12.93 26.60
C ASN A 140 16.84 14.00 26.15
N ASN A 141 17.06 15.26 26.50
CA ASN A 141 16.19 16.38 26.13
C ASN A 141 16.50 16.96 24.72
N LYS A 142 17.36 16.32 23.91
CA LYS A 142 17.63 16.77 22.54
C LYS A 142 16.42 16.51 21.64
N PRO A 143 16.18 17.34 20.61
CA PRO A 143 15.25 16.99 19.54
C PRO A 143 15.60 15.62 18.95
N PHE A 144 14.58 14.84 18.55
CA PHE A 144 14.79 13.53 17.95
C PHE A 144 14.27 13.49 16.52
N PHE A 145 15.15 13.13 15.58
CA PHE A 145 14.91 13.14 14.15
C PHE A 145 15.19 11.77 13.53
N LEU A 146 14.30 11.30 12.65
CA LEU A 146 14.53 10.10 11.85
C LEU A 146 15.17 10.54 10.52
N CYS A 147 16.49 10.47 10.43
CA CYS A 147 17.19 10.94 9.25
C CYS A 147 16.90 10.10 8.01
N GLU A 148 16.63 8.79 8.24
CA GLU A 148 16.10 7.86 7.26
C GLU A 148 15.13 6.90 7.94
N TYR A 149 13.95 6.70 7.33
CA TYR A 149 12.98 5.72 7.78
C TYR A 149 12.03 5.34 6.63
N ALA A 150 11.16 4.35 6.85
CA ALA A 150 10.14 3.93 5.90
C ALA A 150 10.71 3.71 4.48
N HIS A 151 11.73 2.84 4.38
CA HIS A 151 12.43 2.53 3.13
C HIS A 151 11.45 2.16 2.00
N ALA A 152 11.37 2.99 0.95
CA ALA A 152 10.30 2.96 -0.03
C ALA A 152 10.60 2.11 -1.28
N MET A 153 11.48 1.12 -1.16
CA MET A 153 11.88 0.26 -2.26
C MET A 153 10.73 -0.61 -2.77
N GLY A 154 10.40 -0.46 -4.05
CA GLY A 154 9.35 -1.24 -4.70
C GLY A 154 7.98 -1.03 -4.06
N ASN A 155 7.25 -2.11 -3.83
CA ASN A 155 5.95 -2.12 -3.16
C ASN A 155 6.15 -2.06 -1.64
N ALA A 156 6.21 -0.85 -1.11
CA ALA A 156 6.63 -0.56 0.25
C ALA A 156 5.84 0.58 0.88
N VAL A 157 6.38 1.06 1.99
CA VAL A 157 5.93 2.05 2.95
C VAL A 157 4.76 1.54 3.77
N GLY A 158 4.94 0.35 4.38
CA GLY A 158 4.05 -0.14 5.42
C GLY A 158 4.31 0.54 6.77
N ASN A 159 3.33 0.50 7.65
CA ASN A 159 3.37 1.03 9.02
C ASN A 159 3.62 2.56 9.14
N LEU A 160 3.50 3.34 8.06
CA LEU A 160 3.81 4.78 8.11
C LEU A 160 2.89 5.52 9.09
N ARG A 161 1.62 5.15 9.13
CA ARG A 161 0.63 5.74 10.02
C ARG A 161 1.02 5.57 11.49
N GLU A 162 1.51 4.41 11.90
CA GLU A 162 1.86 4.09 13.29
C GLU A 162 3.07 4.89 13.78
N TYR A 163 4.05 5.20 12.89
CA TYR A 163 5.11 6.15 13.21
C TYR A 163 4.54 7.52 13.54
N TRP A 164 3.66 8.03 12.69
CA TRP A 164 3.12 9.38 12.82
C TRP A 164 2.08 9.52 13.91
N ASP A 165 1.31 8.48 14.21
CA ASP A 165 0.43 8.47 15.38
C ASP A 165 1.23 8.71 16.67
N TYR A 166 2.41 8.10 16.80
CA TYR A 166 3.28 8.34 17.94
C TYR A 166 3.94 9.72 17.91
N ILE A 167 4.54 10.09 16.79
CA ILE A 167 5.24 11.38 16.62
C ILE A 167 4.33 12.56 16.95
N GLU A 168 3.11 12.56 16.43
CA GLU A 168 2.19 13.69 16.54
C GLU A 168 1.43 13.73 17.88
N ASN A 169 1.16 12.59 18.50
CA ASN A 169 0.22 12.51 19.62
C ASN A 169 0.86 12.10 20.94
N HIS A 170 2.08 11.56 20.95
CA HIS A 170 2.69 10.97 22.14
C HIS A 170 4.10 11.43 22.44
N SER A 171 4.83 12.01 21.50
CA SER A 171 6.17 12.53 21.70
C SER A 171 6.16 14.06 21.88
N VAL A 172 7.07 14.56 22.71
CA VAL A 172 7.30 16.00 22.90
C VAL A 172 8.62 16.46 22.29
N ARG A 173 9.49 15.55 21.87
CA ARG A 173 10.82 15.87 21.33
C ARG A 173 11.06 15.41 19.91
N MET A 174 10.22 14.48 19.38
CA MET A 174 10.32 14.08 17.99
C MET A 174 9.87 15.22 17.07
N ILE A 175 10.71 15.53 16.08
CA ILE A 175 10.47 16.60 15.12
C ILE A 175 10.12 16.09 13.72
N GLY A 176 9.98 14.77 13.56
CA GLY A 176 9.66 14.11 12.30
C GLY A 176 10.83 13.33 11.72
N GLY A 177 10.82 13.16 10.40
CA GLY A 177 11.87 12.42 9.70
C GLY A 177 11.77 12.51 8.18
N CYS A 178 12.80 12.04 7.49
CA CYS A 178 12.86 11.93 6.04
C CYS A 178 12.75 10.47 5.60
N ILE A 179 11.78 10.20 4.75
CA ILE A 179 11.61 8.88 4.11
C ILE A 179 12.77 8.63 3.15
N TRP A 180 13.31 7.44 3.13
CA TRP A 180 14.27 6.99 2.13
C TRP A 180 13.57 6.21 1.01
N ASP A 181 13.48 6.71 -0.24
CA ASP A 181 13.80 8.08 -0.59
C ASP A 181 12.65 8.72 -1.43
N PHE A 182 12.91 9.79 -2.15
CA PHE A 182 11.89 10.54 -2.87
C PHE A 182 11.60 9.96 -4.25
N VAL A 183 12.64 9.60 -5.02
CA VAL A 183 12.49 9.24 -6.43
C VAL A 183 13.36 8.05 -6.81
N ASP A 184 12.79 7.07 -7.51
CA ASP A 184 13.56 5.96 -8.06
C ASP A 184 14.72 6.49 -8.91
N GLN A 185 15.94 6.03 -8.64
CA GLN A 185 17.16 6.43 -9.35
C GLN A 185 17.40 5.55 -10.58
N ALA A 186 16.33 5.14 -11.25
CA ALA A 186 16.38 4.36 -12.48
C ALA A 186 16.65 5.26 -13.69
N ILE A 187 17.31 4.71 -14.71
CA ILE A 187 17.79 5.44 -15.88
C ILE A 187 17.22 4.80 -17.15
N ASN A 188 16.84 5.64 -18.11
CA ASN A 188 16.46 5.21 -19.46
C ASN A 188 17.71 4.96 -20.33
N LYS A 189 17.64 4.00 -21.25
CA LYS A 189 18.66 3.79 -22.27
C LYS A 189 18.41 4.65 -23.50
N GLN A 190 19.46 5.27 -24.01
CA GLN A 190 19.39 6.11 -25.19
C GLN A 190 18.78 5.35 -26.38
N GLY A 191 17.77 5.94 -27.00
CA GLY A 191 17.08 5.36 -28.16
C GLY A 191 15.94 4.41 -27.83
N GLU A 192 15.65 4.17 -26.56
CA GLU A 192 14.50 3.40 -26.10
C GLU A 192 13.36 4.33 -25.61
N PRO A 193 12.11 3.83 -25.51
CA PRO A 193 11.00 4.59 -24.93
C PRO A 193 11.37 5.12 -23.54
N GLU A 194 11.02 6.37 -23.21
CA GLU A 194 11.32 6.99 -21.92
C GLU A 194 10.75 6.23 -20.72
N THR A 195 9.71 5.44 -20.94
CA THR A 195 9.09 4.58 -19.93
C THR A 195 9.90 3.32 -19.61
N ASN A 196 10.92 2.98 -20.41
CA ASN A 196 11.81 1.85 -20.16
C ASN A 196 12.90 2.28 -19.18
N LEU A 197 12.67 1.96 -17.92
CA LEU A 197 13.57 2.31 -16.82
C LEU A 197 14.42 1.11 -16.42
N TYR A 198 15.68 1.36 -16.14
CA TYR A 198 16.71 0.36 -15.84
C TYR A 198 17.44 0.71 -14.54
N PHE A 199 17.97 -0.30 -13.86
CA PHE A 199 18.70 -0.19 -12.61
C PHE A 199 20.08 -0.89 -12.70
N GLY A 200 20.80 -0.99 -11.60
CA GLY A 200 22.17 -1.50 -11.54
C GLY A 200 22.39 -2.81 -12.31
N GLY A 201 23.54 -2.93 -12.97
CA GLY A 201 23.92 -4.04 -13.85
C GLY A 201 23.31 -4.01 -15.25
N SER A 202 22.39 -3.05 -15.53
CA SER A 202 21.71 -2.97 -16.84
C SER A 202 22.55 -2.34 -17.93
N PHE A 203 23.64 -1.67 -17.56
CA PHE A 203 24.59 -0.99 -18.44
C PHE A 203 25.95 -1.68 -18.52
N GLY A 204 26.05 -2.92 -18.00
CA GLY A 204 27.30 -3.66 -17.93
C GLY A 204 28.20 -3.29 -16.76
N ASP A 205 27.67 -2.51 -15.83
CA ASP A 205 28.35 -2.09 -14.60
C ASP A 205 28.50 -3.26 -13.62
N VAL A 206 29.75 -3.48 -13.14
CA VAL A 206 30.12 -4.53 -12.21
C VAL A 206 31.23 -3.99 -11.28
N PRO A 207 31.08 -4.09 -9.95
CA PRO A 207 29.90 -4.61 -9.20
C PRO A 207 28.71 -3.66 -9.23
N ASN A 208 27.50 -4.16 -8.87
CA ASN A 208 26.29 -3.38 -8.74
C ASN A 208 25.33 -4.01 -7.71
N ASP A 209 24.39 -3.24 -7.20
CA ASP A 209 23.37 -3.65 -6.21
C ASP A 209 21.97 -3.83 -6.82
N ASN A 210 21.87 -4.07 -8.14
CA ASN A 210 20.64 -4.28 -8.89
C ASN A 210 19.62 -3.13 -8.67
N ASP A 211 18.40 -3.47 -8.19
CA ASP A 211 17.29 -2.55 -7.96
C ASP A 211 17.36 -1.79 -6.63
N PHE A 212 18.47 -1.87 -5.87
CA PHE A 212 18.63 -1.16 -4.60
C PHE A 212 18.73 0.37 -4.76
N CYS A 213 18.68 0.88 -5.98
CA CYS A 213 18.53 2.30 -6.32
C CYS A 213 17.07 2.70 -6.65
N CYS A 214 16.11 1.77 -6.60
CA CYS A 214 14.69 2.03 -6.85
C CYS A 214 13.92 2.12 -5.54
N ASN A 215 14.25 3.13 -4.73
CA ASN A 215 13.73 3.33 -3.38
C ASN A 215 12.70 4.48 -3.29
N GLY A 216 12.30 5.04 -4.43
CA GLY A 216 11.53 6.27 -4.50
C GLY A 216 10.07 6.13 -4.08
N LEU A 217 9.54 7.18 -3.45
CA LEU A 217 8.09 7.40 -3.31
C LEU A 217 7.43 7.61 -4.68
N THR A 218 8.18 8.10 -5.66
CA THR A 218 7.77 8.22 -7.06
C THR A 218 8.68 7.41 -7.97
N THR A 219 8.20 7.08 -9.15
CA THR A 219 9.04 6.51 -10.21
C THR A 219 10.05 7.54 -10.72
N ALA A 220 11.08 7.09 -11.44
CA ALA A 220 12.10 7.98 -12.00
C ALA A 220 11.53 9.04 -12.96
N ASP A 221 10.41 8.74 -13.62
CA ASP A 221 9.64 9.68 -14.48
C ASP A 221 8.56 10.47 -13.71
N ARG A 222 8.61 10.50 -12.37
CA ARG A 222 7.76 11.28 -11.44
C ARG A 222 6.28 10.92 -11.47
N ARG A 223 5.91 9.70 -11.83
CA ARG A 223 4.52 9.25 -11.70
C ARG A 223 4.12 9.10 -10.24
N GLN A 224 2.86 9.46 -9.97
CA GLN A 224 2.21 9.20 -8.68
C GLN A 224 2.19 7.69 -8.41
N THR A 225 2.48 7.31 -7.17
CA THR A 225 2.43 5.91 -6.72
C THR A 225 1.52 5.79 -5.50
N PRO A 226 1.00 4.59 -5.19
CA PRO A 226 0.24 4.36 -3.96
C PRO A 226 1.01 4.69 -2.68
N LYS A 227 2.36 4.64 -2.72
CA LYS A 227 3.25 5.05 -1.62
C LYS A 227 3.11 6.54 -1.34
N LEU A 228 3.13 7.35 -2.40
CA LEU A 228 3.02 8.80 -2.30
C LEU A 228 1.62 9.23 -1.87
N ASP A 229 0.57 8.51 -2.27
CA ASP A 229 -0.80 8.73 -1.77
C ASP A 229 -0.88 8.50 -0.24
N GLU A 230 -0.26 7.43 0.26
CA GLU A 230 -0.21 7.14 1.70
C GLU A 230 0.58 8.22 2.45
N VAL A 231 1.73 8.66 1.94
CA VAL A 231 2.51 9.78 2.52
C VAL A 231 1.66 11.04 2.58
N LYS A 232 1.01 11.42 1.48
CA LYS A 232 0.12 12.59 1.44
C LYS A 232 -0.95 12.53 2.53
N LYS A 233 -1.56 11.36 2.73
CA LYS A 233 -2.60 11.16 3.73
C LYS A 233 -2.06 11.24 5.15
N VAL A 234 -0.97 10.55 5.43
CA VAL A 234 -0.39 10.50 6.78
C VAL A 234 0.19 11.86 7.18
N TYR A 235 0.80 12.59 6.24
CA TYR A 235 1.44 13.89 6.47
C TYR A 235 0.49 15.08 6.44
N GLN A 236 -0.82 14.88 6.28
CA GLN A 236 -1.78 15.99 6.24
C GLN A 236 -1.74 16.84 7.51
N TYR A 237 -1.72 18.17 7.33
CA TYR A 237 -1.67 19.13 8.42
C TYR A 237 -3.03 19.45 9.05
N VAL A 238 -4.09 19.09 8.39
CA VAL A 238 -5.45 19.24 8.91
C VAL A 238 -5.91 17.87 9.37
N LYS A 239 -6.10 17.70 10.68
CA LYS A 239 -6.62 16.45 11.23
C LYS A 239 -8.13 16.57 11.43
N LEU A 240 -8.83 15.52 11.06
CA LEU A 240 -10.28 15.49 11.03
C LEU A 240 -10.80 14.39 11.97
N ARG A 241 -11.80 14.71 12.78
CA ARG A 241 -12.49 13.75 13.65
C ARG A 241 -14.00 13.98 13.55
N TYR A 242 -14.80 12.96 13.53
CA TYR A 242 -16.25 13.08 13.60
C TYR A 242 -16.73 12.89 15.04
N ASP A 243 -17.33 13.93 15.60
CA ASP A 243 -17.98 13.92 16.90
C ASP A 243 -19.43 13.46 16.69
N ARG A 244 -19.73 12.21 17.09
CA ARG A 244 -21.06 11.60 16.90
C ARG A 244 -22.14 12.22 17.78
N GLU A 245 -21.76 12.78 18.93
CA GLU A 245 -22.73 13.35 19.89
C GLU A 245 -23.22 14.71 19.39
N SER A 246 -22.32 15.53 18.89
CA SER A 246 -22.68 16.87 18.37
C SER A 246 -23.09 16.85 16.88
N GLY A 247 -22.76 15.79 16.13
CA GLY A 247 -22.96 15.75 14.68
C GLY A 247 -22.06 16.72 13.93
N GLU A 248 -20.85 16.95 14.44
CA GLU A 248 -19.88 17.88 13.89
C GLU A 248 -18.59 17.19 13.44
N ILE A 249 -17.95 17.74 12.42
CA ILE A 249 -16.56 17.41 12.09
C ILE A 249 -15.68 18.41 12.84
N VAL A 250 -14.80 17.88 13.66
CA VAL A 250 -13.76 18.61 14.38
C VAL A 250 -12.53 18.71 13.49
N VAL A 251 -12.01 19.91 13.29
CA VAL A 251 -10.95 20.24 12.34
C VAL A 251 -9.78 20.86 13.11
N ASP A 252 -8.73 20.07 13.36
CA ASP A 252 -7.54 20.53 14.09
C ASP A 252 -6.52 21.10 13.09
N ASN A 253 -6.08 22.34 13.33
CA ASN A 253 -5.06 23.02 12.52
C ASN A 253 -3.65 22.68 13.03
N ARG A 254 -2.94 21.82 12.32
CA ARG A 254 -1.54 21.44 12.59
C ARG A 254 -0.52 22.16 11.70
N TYR A 255 -0.96 23.12 10.87
CA TYR A 255 -0.03 24.01 10.17
C TYR A 255 0.79 24.83 11.15
N THR A 256 1.99 25.26 10.76
CA THR A 256 2.83 26.13 11.57
C THR A 256 2.55 27.62 11.33
N ALA A 257 1.98 27.98 10.17
CA ALA A 257 1.80 29.37 9.76
C ALA A 257 0.53 29.65 8.93
N ARG A 258 -0.32 28.66 8.66
CA ARG A 258 -1.52 28.85 7.82
C ARG A 258 -2.80 28.88 8.65
N ASN A 259 -3.73 29.74 8.26
CA ASN A 259 -5.07 29.83 8.86
C ASN A 259 -6.04 28.94 8.07
N LEU A 260 -6.98 28.26 8.74
CA LEU A 260 -7.94 27.39 8.06
C LEU A 260 -8.94 28.12 7.15
N ASN A 261 -9.12 29.43 7.28
CA ASN A 261 -9.97 30.20 6.36
C ASN A 261 -9.45 30.26 4.90
N GLU A 262 -8.22 29.80 4.68
CA GLU A 262 -7.64 29.61 3.33
C GLU A 262 -8.19 28.36 2.62
N PHE A 263 -8.98 27.53 3.32
CA PHE A 263 -9.48 26.26 2.82
C PHE A 263 -11.01 26.20 2.81
N VAL A 264 -11.50 25.28 2.00
CA VAL A 264 -12.90 24.85 1.96
C VAL A 264 -12.96 23.36 2.28
N MET A 265 -13.94 22.94 3.05
CA MET A 265 -14.21 21.53 3.32
C MET A 265 -15.48 21.10 2.59
N GLU A 266 -15.41 20.03 1.81
CA GLU A 266 -16.57 19.27 1.32
C GLU A 266 -16.77 18.06 2.21
N TRP A 267 -17.99 17.87 2.74
CA TRP A 267 -18.38 16.61 3.35
C TRP A 267 -19.35 15.85 2.44
N GLN A 268 -19.30 14.53 2.47
CA GLN A 268 -20.05 13.64 1.61
C GLN A 268 -20.61 12.47 2.43
N LEU A 269 -21.93 12.29 2.42
CA LEU A 269 -22.55 11.07 2.94
C LEU A 269 -22.54 10.00 1.85
N MET A 270 -21.91 8.88 2.17
CA MET A 270 -21.80 7.71 1.32
C MET A 270 -22.73 6.61 1.82
N LYS A 271 -23.52 6.02 0.93
CA LYS A 271 -24.39 4.86 1.21
C LYS A 271 -24.01 3.70 0.30
N ASN A 272 -23.58 2.57 0.87
CA ASN A 272 -23.09 1.42 0.12
C ASN A 272 -22.05 1.81 -0.96
N GLY A 273 -21.11 2.68 -0.59
CA GLY A 273 -20.04 3.18 -1.48
C GLY A 273 -20.44 4.23 -2.51
N VAL A 274 -21.70 4.71 -2.52
CA VAL A 274 -22.19 5.74 -3.44
C VAL A 274 -22.49 7.03 -2.70
N LYS A 275 -22.06 8.18 -3.23
CA LYS A 275 -22.36 9.49 -2.68
C LYS A 275 -23.86 9.82 -2.84
N VAL A 276 -24.54 10.06 -1.73
CA VAL A 276 -25.99 10.38 -1.69
C VAL A 276 -26.29 11.82 -1.27
N LYS A 277 -25.38 12.46 -0.53
CA LYS A 277 -25.51 13.85 -0.11
C LYS A 277 -24.13 14.47 0.05
N SER A 278 -23.99 15.76 -0.23
CA SER A 278 -22.76 16.52 0.05
C SER A 278 -23.07 18.00 0.25
N ALA A 279 -22.16 18.70 0.92
CA ALA A 279 -22.15 20.16 0.98
C ALA A 279 -20.70 20.65 1.14
N SER A 280 -20.46 21.88 0.68
CA SER A 280 -19.19 22.57 0.84
C SER A 280 -19.33 23.69 1.87
N VAL A 281 -18.34 23.83 2.74
CA VAL A 281 -18.31 24.82 3.82
C VAL A 281 -16.95 25.50 3.82
N ALA A 282 -16.92 26.83 3.76
CA ALA A 282 -15.70 27.60 4.00
C ALA A 282 -15.28 27.39 5.46
N LEU A 283 -14.03 27.00 5.70
CA LEU A 283 -13.55 26.82 7.07
C LEU A 283 -13.44 28.19 7.78
N PRO A 284 -13.77 28.28 9.07
CA PRO A 284 -13.64 29.52 9.81
C PRO A 284 -12.18 29.89 10.02
N SER A 285 -11.93 31.15 10.42
CA SER A 285 -10.61 31.58 10.86
C SER A 285 -10.19 30.78 12.09
N THR A 286 -9.13 30.00 11.93
CA THR A 286 -8.60 29.09 12.94
C THR A 286 -7.08 29.09 12.83
N LEU A 287 -6.41 29.61 13.82
CA LEU A 287 -4.94 29.76 13.83
C LEU A 287 -4.23 28.39 14.04
N PRO A 288 -2.93 28.32 13.74
CA PRO A 288 -2.12 27.15 14.07
C PRO A 288 -2.29 26.71 15.55
N GLY A 289 -2.52 25.40 15.76
CA GLY A 289 -2.76 24.82 17.08
C GLY A 289 -4.21 24.94 17.60
N GLU A 290 -5.07 25.70 16.91
CA GLU A 290 -6.48 25.81 17.26
C GLU A 290 -7.35 24.76 16.54
N THR A 291 -8.59 24.65 17.00
CA THR A 291 -9.58 23.69 16.50
C THR A 291 -10.85 24.40 16.05
N ALA A 292 -11.35 24.07 14.87
CA ALA A 292 -12.66 24.45 14.38
C ALA A 292 -13.67 23.30 14.50
N ARG A 293 -14.97 23.64 14.52
CA ARG A 293 -16.07 22.68 14.46
C ARG A 293 -17.00 23.04 13.30
N VAL A 294 -17.36 22.06 12.51
CA VAL A 294 -18.22 22.22 11.34
C VAL A 294 -19.42 21.29 11.48
N ALA A 295 -20.59 21.88 11.65
CA ALA A 295 -21.83 21.12 11.71
C ALA A 295 -22.14 20.50 10.33
N VAL A 296 -22.38 19.19 10.30
CA VAL A 296 -22.80 18.46 9.10
C VAL A 296 -24.29 18.11 9.15
N GLY A 297 -24.94 18.46 10.25
CA GLY A 297 -26.34 18.17 10.52
C GLY A 297 -26.59 16.70 10.83
N ASP A 298 -27.83 16.31 10.92
CA ASP A 298 -28.20 14.92 11.12
C ASP A 298 -28.01 14.14 9.80
N VAL A 299 -26.77 13.66 9.60
CA VAL A 299 -26.41 12.86 8.41
C VAL A 299 -26.92 11.43 8.52
N VAL A 300 -27.34 10.98 9.70
CA VAL A 300 -27.82 9.62 9.98
C VAL A 300 -29.33 9.52 9.96
N ALA A 301 -30.05 10.65 10.09
CA ALA A 301 -31.52 10.66 10.06
C ALA A 301 -32.06 10.12 8.71
N GLY A 302 -32.82 9.06 8.77
CA GLY A 302 -33.38 8.41 7.60
C GLY A 302 -32.48 7.37 6.93
N ALA A 303 -31.29 7.11 7.48
CA ALA A 303 -30.39 6.04 7.00
C ALA A 303 -30.62 4.71 7.74
N ALA A 304 -31.77 4.52 8.36
CA ALA A 304 -32.18 3.26 9.00
C ALA A 304 -32.27 2.15 7.96
N GLY A 305 -31.60 1.02 8.24
CA GLY A 305 -31.60 -0.17 7.39
C GLY A 305 -30.24 -0.88 7.35
N GLU A 306 -30.14 -1.87 6.48
CA GLU A 306 -28.94 -2.71 6.30
C GLU A 306 -27.81 -2.04 5.49
N SER A 307 -27.93 -0.75 5.17
CA SER A 307 -26.95 -0.04 4.35
C SER A 307 -25.73 0.36 5.15
N GLU A 308 -24.55 0.14 4.59
CA GLU A 308 -23.30 0.68 5.13
C GLU A 308 -23.16 2.17 4.82
N LEU A 309 -22.82 2.95 5.84
CA LEU A 309 -22.76 4.40 5.76
C LEU A 309 -21.38 4.92 6.17
N PHE A 310 -20.85 5.83 5.34
CA PHE A 310 -19.65 6.60 5.65
C PHE A 310 -19.92 8.11 5.51
N LEU A 311 -19.23 8.88 6.32
CA LEU A 311 -19.07 10.32 6.14
C LEU A 311 -17.64 10.58 5.69
N ASN A 312 -17.47 11.08 4.46
CA ASN A 312 -16.18 11.55 3.97
C ASN A 312 -16.08 13.05 4.21
N ALA A 313 -14.88 13.52 4.57
CA ALA A 313 -14.55 14.93 4.62
C ALA A 313 -13.28 15.18 3.80
N VAL A 314 -13.30 16.19 2.96
CA VAL A 314 -12.20 16.55 2.06
C VAL A 314 -11.93 18.05 2.21
N VAL A 315 -10.70 18.40 2.57
CA VAL A 315 -10.26 19.79 2.72
C VAL A 315 -9.41 20.19 1.52
N MET A 316 -9.75 21.31 0.90
CA MET A 316 -9.16 21.76 -0.35
C MET A 316 -8.73 23.23 -0.26
N LEU A 317 -7.73 23.61 -1.06
CA LEU A 317 -7.37 25.01 -1.26
C LEU A 317 -8.56 25.81 -1.78
N ARG A 318 -8.83 26.95 -1.14
CA ARG A 318 -9.89 27.87 -1.55
C ARG A 318 -9.50 28.70 -2.78
N ASN A 319 -8.24 29.08 -2.88
CA ASN A 319 -7.66 29.92 -3.93
C ASN A 319 -6.47 29.23 -4.60
N ASP A 320 -6.07 29.77 -5.75
CA ASP A 320 -4.82 29.38 -6.41
C ASP A 320 -3.61 29.74 -5.55
N GLU A 321 -2.67 28.83 -5.48
CA GLU A 321 -1.36 28.98 -4.85
C GLU A 321 -0.26 28.83 -5.92
N ILE A 322 0.96 29.28 -5.60
CA ILE A 322 2.10 29.13 -6.52
C ILE A 322 2.45 27.67 -6.84
N TRP A 323 1.99 26.72 -6.02
CA TRP A 323 2.30 25.30 -6.11
C TRP A 323 1.10 24.42 -6.49
N ALA A 324 -0.14 24.92 -6.38
CA ALA A 324 -1.36 24.18 -6.76
C ALA A 324 -2.54 25.11 -7.04
N LYS A 325 -3.51 24.62 -7.79
CA LYS A 325 -4.76 25.33 -8.08
C LYS A 325 -5.78 25.20 -6.98
N ALA A 326 -6.74 26.11 -6.91
CA ALA A 326 -7.93 26.00 -6.09
C ALA A 326 -8.59 24.63 -6.32
N GLY A 327 -9.10 24.03 -5.24
CA GLY A 327 -9.65 22.67 -5.26
C GLY A 327 -8.61 21.57 -5.04
N HIS A 328 -7.30 21.88 -4.94
CA HIS A 328 -6.30 20.88 -4.58
C HIS A 328 -6.54 20.35 -3.18
N VAL A 329 -6.69 19.02 -3.05
CA VAL A 329 -6.94 18.34 -1.78
C VAL A 329 -5.68 18.34 -0.92
N VAL A 330 -5.78 18.88 0.29
CA VAL A 330 -4.68 18.92 1.27
C VAL A 330 -4.91 17.96 2.44
N ALA A 331 -6.18 17.61 2.73
CA ALA A 331 -6.50 16.61 3.73
C ALA A 331 -7.83 15.92 3.40
N SER A 332 -7.98 14.71 3.88
CA SER A 332 -9.22 13.94 3.73
C SER A 332 -9.38 12.94 4.86
N GLU A 333 -10.64 12.56 5.18
CA GLU A 333 -10.92 11.50 6.15
C GLU A 333 -12.22 10.80 5.80
N GLN A 334 -12.32 9.53 6.19
CA GLN A 334 -13.55 8.74 6.07
C GLN A 334 -13.95 8.18 7.43
N PHE A 335 -15.16 8.46 7.86
CA PHE A 335 -15.73 8.00 9.13
C PHE A 335 -16.81 6.97 8.87
N ALA A 336 -16.65 5.75 9.38
CA ALA A 336 -17.72 4.76 9.39
C ALA A 336 -18.82 5.20 10.35
N LEU A 337 -20.04 5.38 9.87
CA LEU A 337 -21.17 5.81 10.69
C LEU A 337 -21.89 4.64 11.36
N ASN A 338 -21.83 3.45 10.78
CA ASN A 338 -22.34 2.20 11.31
C ASN A 338 -21.38 1.04 11.00
N GLN A 339 -21.66 -0.11 11.59
CA GLN A 339 -20.93 -1.35 11.26
C GLN A 339 -21.46 -1.93 9.96
N TYR A 340 -20.55 -2.40 9.11
CA TYR A 340 -20.90 -3.21 7.97
C TYR A 340 -21.55 -4.52 8.42
N ARG A 341 -22.67 -4.87 7.78
CA ARG A 341 -23.31 -6.17 7.92
C ARG A 341 -23.24 -6.86 6.57
N SER A 342 -22.66 -8.03 6.56
CA SER A 342 -22.61 -8.83 5.35
C SER A 342 -24.03 -9.22 4.90
N VAL A 343 -24.27 -9.06 3.62
CA VAL A 343 -25.52 -9.51 2.98
C VAL A 343 -25.14 -10.47 1.86
N MET A 344 -24.97 -11.74 2.24
CA MET A 344 -24.76 -12.79 1.25
C MET A 344 -26.01 -12.94 0.36
N PRO A 345 -25.83 -13.19 -0.95
CA PRO A 345 -26.95 -13.51 -1.82
C PRO A 345 -27.68 -14.74 -1.28
N VAL A 346 -28.95 -14.59 -0.98
CA VAL A 346 -29.76 -15.73 -0.58
C VAL A 346 -30.01 -16.63 -1.81
N ALA A 347 -29.70 -17.90 -1.67
CA ALA A 347 -30.02 -18.89 -2.68
C ALA A 347 -31.56 -19.14 -2.71
N ASP A 348 -32.32 -18.18 -3.30
CA ASP A 348 -33.73 -18.40 -3.54
C ASP A 348 -33.91 -19.38 -4.71
N ASN A 349 -34.08 -20.64 -4.37
CA ASN A 349 -34.33 -21.73 -5.32
C ASN A 349 -35.82 -22.00 -5.54
N ALA A 350 -36.76 -21.19 -5.00
CA ALA A 350 -38.19 -21.49 -5.00
C ALA A 350 -38.77 -21.69 -6.41
N GLY A 351 -38.40 -20.86 -7.39
CA GLY A 351 -38.83 -20.97 -8.79
C GLY A 351 -37.87 -21.74 -9.69
N ALA A 352 -36.74 -22.22 -9.18
CA ALA A 352 -35.74 -22.88 -10.00
C ALA A 352 -36.11 -24.35 -10.29
N ARG A 353 -35.68 -24.84 -11.47
CA ARG A 353 -35.82 -26.26 -11.85
C ARG A 353 -34.73 -27.09 -11.16
N ALA A 354 -35.05 -28.38 -10.94
CA ALA A 354 -34.09 -29.37 -10.47
C ALA A 354 -32.92 -29.48 -11.44
N MET A 355 -31.71 -29.53 -10.91
CA MET A 355 -30.47 -29.66 -11.69
C MET A 355 -30.23 -31.12 -12.10
N LYS A 356 -29.57 -31.30 -13.24
CA LYS A 356 -29.01 -32.60 -13.65
C LYS A 356 -27.62 -32.72 -13.01
N VAL A 357 -27.39 -33.90 -12.40
CA VAL A 357 -26.10 -34.24 -11.80
C VAL A 357 -25.70 -35.62 -12.31
N TYR A 358 -24.50 -35.71 -12.87
CA TYR A 358 -23.96 -36.97 -13.38
C TYR A 358 -22.43 -36.98 -13.37
N GLU A 359 -21.86 -38.19 -13.35
CA GLU A 359 -20.42 -38.40 -13.46
C GLU A 359 -20.08 -38.92 -14.85
N GLU A 360 -19.03 -38.37 -15.43
CA GLU A 360 -18.42 -38.90 -16.65
C GLU A 360 -17.39 -39.98 -16.34
N LYS A 361 -17.08 -40.83 -17.32
CA LYS A 361 -16.15 -41.95 -17.15
C LYS A 361 -14.72 -41.53 -16.81
N ASP A 362 -14.33 -40.29 -17.14
CA ASP A 362 -13.03 -39.67 -16.87
C ASP A 362 -12.93 -39.08 -15.46
N GLY A 363 -13.95 -39.24 -14.62
CA GLY A 363 -13.95 -38.77 -13.24
C GLY A 363 -14.39 -37.32 -13.08
N VAL A 364 -15.13 -36.76 -14.04
CA VAL A 364 -15.68 -35.41 -13.95
C VAL A 364 -17.09 -35.45 -13.40
N LEU A 365 -17.36 -34.72 -12.33
CA LEU A 365 -18.71 -34.45 -11.82
C LEU A 365 -19.29 -33.23 -12.56
N ARG A 366 -20.43 -33.42 -13.26
CA ARG A 366 -21.14 -32.34 -13.95
C ARG A 366 -22.45 -32.01 -13.28
N ILE A 367 -22.71 -30.69 -13.20
CA ILE A 367 -23.93 -30.10 -12.63
C ILE A 367 -24.51 -29.16 -13.67
N GLU A 368 -25.74 -29.35 -14.10
CA GLU A 368 -26.40 -28.51 -15.10
C GLU A 368 -27.73 -27.99 -14.56
N GLY A 369 -27.85 -26.68 -14.49
CA GLY A 369 -29.05 -25.93 -14.15
C GLY A 369 -29.55 -25.05 -15.29
N ASP A 370 -30.59 -24.26 -15.05
CA ASP A 370 -31.16 -23.34 -16.03
C ASP A 370 -30.24 -22.11 -16.16
N GLY A 371 -29.51 -21.99 -17.28
CA GLY A 371 -28.56 -20.92 -17.55
C GLY A 371 -27.23 -21.04 -16.82
N MET A 372 -26.97 -22.14 -16.09
CA MET A 372 -25.74 -22.38 -15.38
C MET A 372 -25.26 -23.83 -15.55
N LYS A 373 -23.93 -24.00 -15.70
CA LYS A 373 -23.26 -25.30 -15.60
C LYS A 373 -22.03 -25.20 -14.75
N ALA A 374 -21.75 -26.22 -13.94
CA ALA A 374 -20.50 -26.36 -13.20
C ALA A 374 -19.92 -27.75 -13.41
N ALA A 375 -18.61 -27.87 -13.39
CA ALA A 375 -17.91 -29.14 -13.45
C ALA A 375 -16.74 -29.19 -12.47
N PHE A 376 -16.52 -30.36 -11.86
CA PHE A 376 -15.43 -30.62 -10.92
C PHE A 376 -14.65 -31.85 -11.36
N ASP A 377 -13.34 -31.74 -11.34
CA ASP A 377 -12.43 -32.86 -11.54
C ASP A 377 -12.23 -33.59 -10.20
N LYS A 378 -12.72 -34.82 -10.10
CA LYS A 378 -12.62 -35.64 -8.89
C LYS A 378 -11.20 -36.11 -8.57
N THR A 379 -10.27 -36.05 -9.56
CA THR A 379 -8.90 -36.49 -9.37
C THR A 379 -8.03 -35.48 -8.66
N ASN A 380 -8.32 -34.19 -8.86
CA ASN A 380 -7.60 -33.06 -8.22
C ASN A 380 -8.50 -32.17 -7.37
N GLY A 381 -9.83 -32.41 -7.36
CA GLY A 381 -10.81 -31.71 -6.55
C GLY A 381 -11.21 -30.31 -7.06
N ARG A 382 -10.67 -29.84 -8.18
CA ARG A 382 -10.89 -28.46 -8.64
C ARG A 382 -12.22 -28.29 -9.36
N MET A 383 -12.85 -27.14 -9.16
CA MET A 383 -13.86 -26.65 -10.09
C MET A 383 -13.18 -26.34 -11.42
N MET A 384 -13.47 -27.07 -12.46
CA MET A 384 -12.82 -26.92 -13.76
C MET A 384 -13.62 -26.09 -14.77
N SER A 385 -14.90 -25.85 -14.50
CA SER A 385 -15.79 -25.08 -15.37
C SER A 385 -16.90 -24.43 -14.54
N LEU A 386 -17.22 -23.21 -14.88
CA LEU A 386 -18.38 -22.47 -14.40
C LEU A 386 -18.94 -21.67 -15.58
N VAL A 387 -20.09 -22.06 -16.09
CA VAL A 387 -20.73 -21.45 -17.27
C VAL A 387 -21.94 -20.66 -16.82
N TYR A 388 -22.04 -19.40 -17.22
CA TYR A 388 -23.22 -18.57 -17.06
C TYR A 388 -23.73 -18.07 -18.41
N GLY A 389 -25.01 -18.27 -18.70
CA GLY A 389 -25.62 -17.81 -19.94
C GLY A 389 -24.94 -18.37 -21.21
N GLY A 390 -24.32 -19.55 -21.12
CA GLY A 390 -23.59 -20.19 -22.22
C GLY A 390 -22.11 -19.73 -22.34
N LYS A 391 -21.64 -18.80 -21.51
CA LYS A 391 -20.26 -18.31 -21.49
C LYS A 391 -19.47 -18.96 -20.35
N GLU A 392 -18.28 -19.50 -20.68
CA GLU A 392 -17.33 -20.04 -19.68
C GLU A 392 -16.69 -18.90 -18.89
N MET A 393 -16.64 -19.03 -17.55
CA MET A 393 -16.02 -18.06 -16.65
C MET A 393 -14.61 -18.48 -16.22
N ILE A 394 -14.28 -19.77 -16.28
CA ILE A 394 -12.97 -20.33 -15.85
C ILE A 394 -12.14 -20.69 -17.07
N HIS A 395 -10.93 -20.15 -17.15
CA HIS A 395 -10.01 -20.44 -18.24
C HIS A 395 -9.31 -21.78 -18.06
N ARG A 396 -9.34 -22.65 -19.08
CA ARG A 396 -8.57 -23.91 -19.18
C ARG A 396 -8.58 -24.76 -17.90
N MET A 397 -9.74 -24.93 -17.29
CA MET A 397 -9.95 -25.76 -16.09
C MET A 397 -9.18 -25.29 -14.84
N GLN A 398 -8.76 -24.02 -14.77
CA GLN A 398 -7.99 -23.46 -13.67
C GLN A 398 -8.89 -22.66 -12.70
N GLY A 399 -9.84 -23.36 -12.09
CA GLY A 399 -10.67 -22.81 -11.03
C GLY A 399 -9.91 -22.62 -9.71
N PRO A 400 -10.65 -22.25 -8.63
CA PRO A 400 -10.03 -21.87 -7.36
C PRO A 400 -9.04 -22.90 -6.84
N SER A 401 -7.83 -22.45 -6.52
CA SER A 401 -6.74 -23.25 -5.99
C SER A 401 -5.97 -22.46 -4.96
N PHE A 402 -5.46 -23.13 -3.93
CA PHE A 402 -4.64 -22.51 -2.91
C PHE A 402 -3.46 -21.74 -3.50
N GLU A 403 -3.27 -20.49 -3.06
CA GLU A 403 -2.13 -19.66 -3.39
C GLU A 403 -1.61 -18.98 -2.11
N TRP A 404 -0.30 -19.00 -1.95
CA TRP A 404 0.40 -18.40 -0.82
C TRP A 404 1.53 -17.48 -1.25
N PHE A 405 1.99 -17.63 -2.50
CA PHE A 405 3.15 -16.92 -3.00
C PHE A 405 2.87 -15.44 -3.20
N ARG A 406 3.77 -14.63 -2.69
CA ARG A 406 3.87 -13.20 -2.93
C ARG A 406 5.34 -12.86 -3.07
N SER A 407 5.68 -11.97 -3.98
CA SER A 407 7.05 -11.50 -4.13
C SER A 407 7.09 -9.99 -4.32
N ILE A 408 7.46 -9.31 -3.26
CA ILE A 408 7.76 -7.88 -3.22
C ILE A 408 9.20 -7.70 -2.74
N SER A 409 9.79 -6.50 -2.94
CA SER A 409 11.18 -6.24 -2.54
C SER A 409 11.43 -6.47 -1.05
N ASN A 410 10.41 -6.27 -0.20
CA ASN A 410 10.48 -6.49 1.24
C ASN A 410 10.41 -7.97 1.67
N ASP A 411 9.91 -8.87 0.81
CA ASP A 411 9.78 -10.30 1.09
C ASP A 411 11.01 -11.07 0.58
N ILE A 412 12.12 -11.01 1.32
CA ILE A 412 13.35 -11.70 0.91
C ILE A 412 13.32 -13.21 1.17
N ARG A 413 12.47 -13.66 2.10
CA ARG A 413 12.36 -15.08 2.47
C ARG A 413 11.42 -15.82 1.52
N ASP A 414 11.68 -17.09 1.34
CA ASP A 414 10.75 -18.09 0.77
C ASP A 414 10.44 -17.97 -0.73
N ARG A 415 11.10 -17.06 -1.46
CA ARG A 415 10.87 -16.81 -2.90
C ARG A 415 11.08 -18.03 -3.80
N ASN A 416 11.93 -18.95 -3.38
CA ASN A 416 12.30 -20.15 -4.16
C ASN A 416 11.54 -21.41 -3.74
N LEU A 417 10.63 -21.32 -2.76
CA LEU A 417 9.86 -22.47 -2.32
C LEU A 417 8.83 -22.88 -3.37
N GLY A 418 8.82 -24.14 -3.70
CA GLY A 418 7.78 -24.76 -4.52
C GLY A 418 6.51 -25.03 -3.73
N THR A 419 5.44 -25.32 -4.44
CA THR A 419 4.17 -25.75 -3.85
C THR A 419 3.71 -27.03 -4.52
N LEU A 420 3.38 -28.03 -3.72
CA LEU A 420 2.69 -29.26 -4.18
C LEU A 420 1.35 -29.34 -3.45
N ILE A 421 0.25 -29.39 -4.20
CA ILE A 421 -1.11 -29.51 -3.65
C ILE A 421 -1.61 -30.92 -3.89
N ALA A 422 -1.91 -31.65 -2.83
CA ALA A 422 -2.43 -33.01 -2.88
C ALA A 422 -3.88 -33.04 -2.39
N LEU A 423 -4.78 -33.53 -3.23
CA LEU A 423 -6.17 -33.85 -2.82
C LEU A 423 -6.14 -35.01 -1.82
N LYS A 424 -6.83 -34.85 -0.70
CA LYS A 424 -7.00 -35.88 0.35
C LYS A 424 -8.39 -36.47 0.37
N ASN A 425 -9.40 -35.66 0.05
CA ASN A 425 -10.78 -36.13 -0.01
C ASN A 425 -11.57 -35.32 -1.04
N PHE A 426 -12.46 -35.99 -1.74
CA PHE A 426 -13.51 -35.41 -2.58
C PHE A 426 -14.83 -36.11 -2.28
N SER A 427 -15.85 -35.37 -1.97
CA SER A 427 -17.21 -35.88 -1.77
C SER A 427 -18.22 -34.88 -2.28
N TYR A 428 -19.42 -35.37 -2.62
CA TYR A 428 -20.52 -34.50 -2.95
C TYR A 428 -21.87 -35.09 -2.44
N LYS A 429 -22.80 -34.18 -2.20
CA LYS A 429 -24.18 -34.53 -1.77
C LYS A 429 -25.20 -33.75 -2.59
N VAL A 430 -26.18 -34.43 -3.12
CA VAL A 430 -27.30 -33.84 -3.85
C VAL A 430 -28.48 -33.71 -2.91
N ALA A 431 -29.08 -32.52 -2.80
CA ALA A 431 -30.32 -32.34 -2.03
C ALA A 431 -31.49 -33.13 -2.66
N ASP A 432 -32.49 -33.51 -1.86
CA ASP A 432 -33.60 -34.34 -2.29
C ASP A 432 -34.41 -33.68 -3.44
N ASP A 433 -34.58 -32.37 -3.40
CA ASP A 433 -35.23 -31.57 -4.46
C ASP A 433 -34.33 -31.29 -5.66
N ARG A 434 -33.05 -31.69 -5.60
CA ARG A 434 -32.01 -31.46 -6.61
C ARG A 434 -31.80 -29.98 -6.97
N LYS A 435 -32.10 -29.07 -6.06
CA LYS A 435 -31.92 -27.63 -6.26
C LYS A 435 -30.64 -27.06 -5.62
N SER A 436 -29.93 -27.87 -4.84
CA SER A 436 -28.60 -27.57 -4.35
C SER A 436 -27.70 -28.80 -4.35
N ILE A 437 -26.44 -28.62 -4.68
CA ILE A 437 -25.42 -29.68 -4.67
C ILE A 437 -24.25 -29.16 -3.85
N GLU A 438 -23.92 -29.89 -2.78
CA GLU A 438 -22.71 -29.63 -2.00
C GLU A 438 -21.56 -30.45 -2.56
N VAL A 439 -20.38 -29.80 -2.81
CA VAL A 439 -19.14 -30.47 -3.16
C VAL A 439 -18.12 -30.07 -2.08
N ALA A 440 -17.50 -31.04 -1.42
CA ALA A 440 -16.53 -30.82 -0.36
C ALA A 440 -15.18 -31.45 -0.73
N THR A 441 -14.13 -30.66 -0.62
CA THR A 441 -12.77 -31.06 -0.93
C THR A 441 -11.85 -30.77 0.25
N ALA A 442 -10.88 -31.65 0.49
CA ALA A 442 -9.84 -31.46 1.48
C ALA A 442 -8.48 -31.69 0.83
N TYR A 443 -7.55 -30.80 1.11
CA TYR A 443 -6.21 -30.78 0.53
C TYR A 443 -5.13 -30.66 1.60
N VAL A 444 -3.92 -31.02 1.22
CA VAL A 444 -2.70 -30.60 1.88
C VAL A 444 -1.79 -29.97 0.83
N ALA A 445 -1.51 -28.68 0.99
CA ALA A 445 -0.45 -28.04 0.26
C ALA A 445 0.86 -28.23 1.04
N THR A 446 1.94 -28.58 0.33
CA THR A 446 3.30 -28.59 0.89
C THR A 446 4.05 -27.40 0.34
N VAL A 447 4.50 -26.50 1.21
CA VAL A 447 5.27 -25.28 0.90
C VAL A 447 6.65 -25.44 1.52
N GLY A 448 7.67 -25.68 0.71
CA GLY A 448 8.95 -26.17 1.24
C GLY A 448 8.74 -27.48 2.00
N ASP A 449 9.06 -27.49 3.29
CA ASP A 449 8.91 -28.66 4.18
C ASP A 449 7.62 -28.58 5.05
N GLU A 450 6.84 -27.52 4.93
CA GLU A 450 5.68 -27.28 5.77
C GLU A 450 4.36 -27.69 5.10
N ALA A 451 3.50 -28.33 5.87
CA ALA A 451 2.17 -28.74 5.41
C ALA A 451 1.12 -27.67 5.76
N VAL A 452 0.32 -27.29 4.77
CA VAL A 452 -0.80 -26.36 4.91
C VAL A 452 -2.10 -27.11 4.54
N PRO A 453 -2.77 -27.77 5.52
CA PRO A 453 -4.06 -28.35 5.30
C PRO A 453 -5.09 -27.26 4.97
N HIS A 454 -5.95 -27.52 4.00
CA HIS A 454 -7.05 -26.63 3.69
C HIS A 454 -8.25 -27.40 3.11
N THR A 455 -9.41 -26.81 3.29
CA THR A 455 -10.67 -27.35 2.73
C THR A 455 -11.36 -26.30 1.89
N VAL A 456 -12.04 -26.74 0.83
CA VAL A 456 -12.92 -25.88 0.05
C VAL A 456 -14.25 -26.60 -0.14
N LYS A 457 -15.31 -25.97 0.33
CA LYS A 457 -16.68 -26.45 0.18
C LYS A 457 -17.42 -25.53 -0.79
N TYR A 458 -18.10 -26.12 -1.75
CA TYR A 458 -18.97 -25.43 -2.70
C TYR A 458 -20.41 -25.84 -2.48
N VAL A 459 -21.36 -24.90 -2.55
CA VAL A 459 -22.78 -25.18 -2.66
C VAL A 459 -23.26 -24.57 -3.97
N VAL A 460 -23.50 -25.42 -4.95
CA VAL A 460 -24.00 -25.03 -6.26
C VAL A 460 -25.53 -24.99 -6.22
N ASN A 461 -26.12 -23.82 -6.41
CA ASN A 461 -27.56 -23.60 -6.30
C ASN A 461 -28.19 -23.46 -7.69
N ALA A 462 -29.43 -23.94 -7.82
CA ALA A 462 -30.18 -23.98 -9.09
C ALA A 462 -30.49 -22.58 -9.65
N ASN A 463 -30.48 -21.53 -8.82
CA ASN A 463 -30.60 -20.12 -9.25
C ASN A 463 -29.32 -19.55 -9.84
N GLY A 464 -28.23 -20.33 -9.88
CA GLY A 464 -26.92 -19.94 -10.41
C GLY A 464 -25.93 -19.37 -9.38
N VAL A 465 -26.33 -19.26 -8.12
CA VAL A 465 -25.41 -18.86 -7.04
C VAL A 465 -24.55 -20.04 -6.63
N VAL A 466 -23.23 -19.84 -6.58
CA VAL A 466 -22.26 -20.82 -6.06
C VAL A 466 -21.64 -20.23 -4.79
N GLU A 467 -21.98 -20.79 -3.64
CA GLU A 467 -21.36 -20.44 -2.37
C GLU A 467 -20.04 -21.19 -2.22
N VAL A 468 -19.03 -20.52 -1.69
CA VAL A 468 -17.69 -21.06 -1.44
C VAL A 468 -17.31 -20.80 0.00
N ASP A 469 -16.86 -21.84 0.71
CA ASP A 469 -16.36 -21.77 2.07
C ASP A 469 -14.97 -22.43 2.11
N ALA A 470 -13.93 -21.65 2.30
CA ALA A 470 -12.55 -22.11 2.32
C ALA A 470 -11.93 -21.89 3.71
N THR A 471 -11.28 -22.92 4.24
CA THR A 471 -10.56 -22.85 5.52
C THR A 471 -9.12 -23.30 5.32
N PHE A 472 -8.18 -22.52 5.85
CA PHE A 472 -6.74 -22.74 5.75
C PHE A 472 -6.14 -22.88 7.16
N SER A 473 -5.37 -23.94 7.39
CA SER A 473 -4.68 -24.19 8.66
C SER A 473 -3.19 -23.80 8.52
N VAL A 474 -2.78 -22.72 9.20
CA VAL A 474 -1.41 -22.21 9.12
C VAL A 474 -0.49 -23.04 10.00
N PRO A 475 0.70 -23.47 9.51
CA PRO A 475 1.68 -24.20 10.31
C PRO A 475 2.15 -23.43 11.54
N GLN A 476 2.57 -24.17 12.59
CA GLN A 476 3.04 -23.56 13.84
C GLN A 476 4.34 -22.75 13.70
N LYS A 477 5.20 -23.14 12.76
CA LYS A 477 6.58 -22.62 12.66
C LYS A 477 6.84 -21.76 11.42
N PHE A 478 5.87 -21.68 10.51
CA PHE A 478 6.06 -21.01 9.25
C PHE A 478 4.93 -20.00 9.01
N SER A 479 5.28 -18.72 8.92
CA SER A 479 4.34 -17.66 8.57
C SER A 479 4.31 -17.49 7.06
N LEU A 480 3.15 -17.71 6.47
CA LEU A 480 2.91 -17.48 5.05
C LEU A 480 2.68 -15.99 4.78
N PRO A 481 3.11 -15.45 3.62
CA PRO A 481 2.83 -14.06 3.28
C PRO A 481 1.37 -13.82 2.86
N ARG A 482 0.65 -14.87 2.40
CA ARG A 482 -0.77 -14.79 2.06
C ARG A 482 -1.46 -16.16 2.19
N LEU A 483 -2.78 -16.12 2.35
CA LEU A 483 -3.68 -17.28 2.26
C LEU A 483 -4.79 -16.92 1.29
N ALA A 484 -4.79 -17.54 0.12
CA ALA A 484 -5.66 -17.13 -0.98
C ALA A 484 -6.19 -18.31 -1.80
N LEU A 485 -7.22 -18.02 -2.58
CA LEU A 485 -7.66 -18.83 -3.71
C LEU A 485 -7.38 -18.08 -5.01
N GLN A 486 -6.60 -18.67 -5.91
CA GLN A 486 -6.32 -18.13 -7.23
C GLN A 486 -7.15 -18.85 -8.29
N THR A 487 -7.74 -18.08 -9.21
CA THR A 487 -8.56 -18.57 -10.33
C THR A 487 -8.14 -17.87 -11.62
N MET A 488 -8.04 -18.60 -12.71
CA MET A 488 -7.90 -17.99 -14.04
C MET A 488 -9.28 -17.75 -14.63
N LEU A 489 -9.71 -16.48 -14.74
CA LEU A 489 -10.94 -16.12 -15.40
C LEU A 489 -10.78 -16.12 -16.93
N ALA A 490 -11.85 -16.41 -17.63
CA ALA A 490 -11.84 -16.47 -19.09
C ALA A 490 -11.43 -15.12 -19.72
N PRO A 491 -10.72 -15.14 -20.87
CA PRO A 491 -10.40 -13.94 -21.62
C PRO A 491 -11.61 -13.06 -21.93
N GLY A 492 -11.41 -11.75 -21.91
CA GLY A 492 -12.45 -10.75 -22.20
C GLY A 492 -13.25 -10.29 -20.99
N LEU A 493 -13.02 -10.84 -19.80
CA LEU A 493 -13.59 -10.33 -18.54
C LEU A 493 -12.72 -9.20 -17.97
N GLU A 494 -12.59 -8.13 -18.74
CA GLU A 494 -11.60 -7.07 -18.51
C GLU A 494 -12.10 -5.92 -17.64
N ASN A 495 -13.43 -5.71 -17.55
CA ASN A 495 -13.99 -4.63 -16.76
C ASN A 495 -14.12 -5.06 -15.30
N VAL A 496 -13.49 -4.32 -14.40
CA VAL A 496 -13.48 -4.59 -12.96
C VAL A 496 -14.28 -3.51 -12.24
N GLU A 497 -15.24 -3.93 -11.42
CA GLU A 497 -15.94 -3.03 -10.49
C GLU A 497 -15.91 -3.67 -9.10
N TRP A 498 -15.61 -2.87 -8.07
CA TRP A 498 -15.64 -3.37 -6.69
C TRP A 498 -16.20 -2.36 -5.70
N TYR A 499 -16.69 -2.87 -4.59
CA TYR A 499 -17.02 -2.12 -3.40
C TYR A 499 -16.07 -2.54 -2.29
N GLY A 500 -15.11 -1.69 -2.00
CA GLY A 500 -14.00 -1.94 -1.09
C GLY A 500 -13.10 -0.72 -1.01
N ARG A 501 -11.88 -0.88 -0.48
CA ARG A 501 -10.90 0.20 -0.47
C ARG A 501 -10.30 0.45 -1.85
N GLY A 502 -10.01 1.70 -2.13
CA GLY A 502 -9.45 2.14 -3.40
C GLY A 502 -9.40 3.66 -3.58
N PRO A 503 -9.20 4.15 -4.82
CA PRO A 503 -9.03 3.38 -6.07
C PRO A 503 -7.64 2.73 -6.23
N MET A 504 -6.59 3.28 -5.55
CA MET A 504 -5.21 2.84 -5.64
C MET A 504 -4.98 1.49 -4.94
N GLU A 505 -3.88 0.84 -5.30
CA GLU A 505 -3.33 -0.31 -4.60
C GLU A 505 -3.16 -0.03 -3.11
N ASN A 506 -3.58 -0.95 -2.26
CA ASN A 506 -3.48 -0.80 -0.82
C ASN A 506 -3.33 -2.15 -0.12
N TYR A 507 -2.67 -2.12 1.04
CA TYR A 507 -2.40 -3.29 1.88
C TYR A 507 -2.79 -2.97 3.32
N ARG A 508 -2.87 -3.95 4.19
CA ARG A 508 -3.35 -3.79 5.58
C ARG A 508 -2.59 -2.75 6.39
N ASP A 509 -1.29 -2.61 6.13
CA ASP A 509 -0.39 -1.62 6.76
C ASP A 509 -0.10 -0.40 5.87
N ARG A 510 -0.79 -0.27 4.74
CA ARG A 510 -0.75 0.87 3.81
C ARG A 510 -2.12 1.07 3.17
N ASN A 511 -3.07 1.61 3.89
CA ASN A 511 -4.44 1.81 3.39
C ASN A 511 -5.11 3.09 3.90
N SER A 512 -4.37 3.98 4.56
CA SER A 512 -4.94 5.21 5.13
C SER A 512 -5.52 6.13 4.05
N ALA A 513 -4.89 6.15 2.86
CA ALA A 513 -5.36 6.94 1.71
C ALA A 513 -6.51 6.26 0.95
N ALA A 514 -6.72 4.96 1.12
CA ALA A 514 -7.68 4.18 0.37
C ALA A 514 -9.04 4.12 1.09
N PHE A 515 -10.00 4.91 0.63
CA PHE A 515 -11.34 4.95 1.21
C PHE A 515 -12.22 3.82 0.68
N VAL A 516 -13.15 3.38 1.50
CA VAL A 516 -14.19 2.43 1.08
C VAL A 516 -15.18 3.13 0.16
N GLY A 517 -15.34 2.61 -1.05
CA GLY A 517 -16.19 3.19 -2.07
C GLY A 517 -16.48 2.20 -3.20
N ARG A 518 -17.28 2.61 -4.19
CA ARG A 518 -17.43 1.86 -5.44
C ARG A 518 -16.50 2.41 -6.48
N TYR A 519 -15.67 1.53 -7.03
CA TYR A 519 -14.66 1.88 -8.02
C TYR A 519 -14.79 1.00 -9.26
N LYS A 520 -14.34 1.55 -10.39
CA LYS A 520 -14.32 0.86 -11.68
C LYS A 520 -12.98 1.11 -12.38
N THR A 521 -12.46 0.06 -12.98
CA THR A 521 -11.28 0.11 -13.81
C THR A 521 -11.27 -1.08 -14.78
N THR A 522 -10.18 -1.30 -15.48
CA THR A 522 -9.89 -2.53 -16.21
C THR A 522 -8.82 -3.33 -15.48
N VAL A 523 -8.63 -4.60 -15.85
CA VAL A 523 -7.55 -5.43 -15.30
C VAL A 523 -6.19 -4.77 -15.53
N ASP A 524 -5.93 -4.25 -16.73
CA ASP A 524 -4.70 -3.48 -17.01
C ASP A 524 -4.60 -2.20 -16.17
N GLY A 525 -5.72 -1.56 -15.83
CA GLY A 525 -5.76 -0.38 -14.97
C GLY A 525 -5.49 -0.65 -13.48
N MET A 526 -5.36 -1.91 -13.07
CA MET A 526 -4.94 -2.31 -11.73
C MET A 526 -3.43 -2.50 -11.59
N ARG A 527 -2.70 -2.45 -12.71
CA ARG A 527 -1.24 -2.62 -12.76
C ARG A 527 -0.54 -1.39 -12.17
N GLU A 528 0.44 -1.63 -11.30
CA GLU A 528 1.38 -0.61 -10.84
C GLU A 528 2.67 -0.64 -11.68
N HIS A 529 3.32 0.52 -11.80
CA HIS A 529 4.48 0.69 -12.69
C HIS A 529 5.81 0.63 -11.92
N TYR A 530 6.00 -0.40 -11.12
CA TYR A 530 7.29 -0.63 -10.46
C TYR A 530 8.40 -0.90 -11.48
N VAL A 531 9.58 -0.29 -11.30
CA VAL A 531 10.74 -0.52 -12.17
C VAL A 531 11.18 -1.98 -12.09
N ARG A 532 11.31 -2.51 -10.85
CA ARG A 532 11.46 -3.94 -10.60
C ARG A 532 10.08 -4.58 -10.57
N SER A 533 9.81 -5.48 -11.54
CA SER A 533 8.54 -6.22 -11.56
C SER A 533 8.37 -7.04 -10.29
N GLN A 534 7.19 -6.97 -9.67
CA GLN A 534 6.86 -7.62 -8.39
C GLN A 534 5.36 -7.74 -8.20
N THR A 535 4.92 -8.46 -7.16
CA THR A 535 3.51 -8.55 -6.74
C THR A 535 2.92 -7.15 -6.53
N MET A 536 1.73 -6.92 -7.07
CA MET A 536 1.07 -5.61 -7.09
C MET A 536 -0.45 -5.74 -7.27
N GLY A 537 -1.16 -4.63 -7.13
CA GLY A 537 -2.56 -4.50 -7.52
C GLY A 537 -3.58 -4.91 -6.46
N GLU A 538 -3.17 -5.10 -5.23
CA GLU A 538 -4.06 -5.49 -4.12
C GLU A 538 -5.09 -4.41 -3.80
N ARG A 539 -6.33 -4.82 -3.47
CA ARG A 539 -7.43 -4.00 -2.96
C ARG A 539 -8.03 -4.67 -1.72
N THR A 540 -7.94 -3.99 -0.59
CA THR A 540 -8.37 -4.56 0.70
C THR A 540 -9.81 -4.21 1.06
N ASP A 541 -10.36 -4.90 2.08
CA ASP A 541 -11.70 -4.66 2.64
C ASP A 541 -12.80 -4.70 1.57
N THR A 542 -12.75 -5.64 0.64
CA THR A 542 -13.71 -5.76 -0.47
C THR A 542 -14.96 -6.52 -0.05
N ARG A 543 -16.13 -5.88 -0.21
CA ARG A 543 -17.44 -6.43 0.08
C ARG A 543 -17.96 -7.27 -1.08
N TRP A 544 -17.75 -6.75 -2.29
CA TRP A 544 -18.00 -7.48 -3.53
C TRP A 544 -17.11 -6.95 -4.65
N LEU A 545 -16.90 -7.82 -5.62
CA LEU A 545 -16.19 -7.50 -6.84
C LEU A 545 -16.89 -8.14 -8.04
N GLN A 546 -16.74 -7.53 -9.23
CA GLN A 546 -17.41 -7.96 -10.44
C GLN A 546 -16.46 -7.86 -11.63
N PHE A 547 -16.51 -8.89 -12.48
CA PHE A 547 -15.82 -8.90 -13.77
C PHE A 547 -16.85 -9.02 -14.88
N THR A 548 -16.75 -8.17 -15.91
CA THR A 548 -17.61 -8.21 -17.06
C THR A 548 -16.84 -8.05 -18.37
N ASP A 549 -17.42 -8.59 -19.43
CA ASP A 549 -16.97 -8.37 -20.80
C ASP A 549 -17.49 -7.02 -21.36
N ALA A 550 -17.23 -6.78 -22.65
CA ALA A 550 -17.71 -5.60 -23.36
C ALA A 550 -19.23 -5.48 -23.44
N ASP A 551 -19.96 -6.62 -23.35
CA ASP A 551 -21.43 -6.66 -23.35
C ASP A 551 -22.02 -6.51 -21.94
N GLY A 552 -21.19 -6.34 -20.92
CA GLY A 552 -21.62 -6.25 -19.52
C GLY A 552 -21.96 -7.58 -18.86
N LYS A 553 -21.66 -8.71 -19.52
CA LYS A 553 -21.91 -10.07 -18.99
C LYS A 553 -20.67 -10.61 -18.28
N GLY A 554 -20.89 -11.34 -17.18
CA GLY A 554 -19.78 -11.91 -16.43
C GLY A 554 -20.20 -12.48 -15.09
N LEU A 555 -19.39 -12.28 -14.08
CA LEU A 555 -19.62 -12.77 -12.73
C LEU A 555 -19.42 -11.69 -11.67
N ARG A 556 -20.14 -11.83 -10.56
CA ARG A 556 -19.96 -11.05 -9.33
C ARG A 556 -19.62 -12.00 -8.19
N ILE A 557 -18.69 -11.57 -7.34
CA ILE A 557 -18.26 -12.28 -6.14
C ILE A 557 -18.63 -11.40 -4.94
N VAL A 558 -19.38 -11.95 -3.99
CA VAL A 558 -19.86 -11.23 -2.80
C VAL A 558 -19.31 -11.92 -1.57
N ALA A 559 -18.58 -11.17 -0.73
CA ALA A 559 -17.99 -11.67 0.50
C ALA A 559 -19.04 -11.89 1.61
N ASP A 560 -18.84 -12.91 2.45
CA ASP A 560 -19.38 -12.93 3.80
C ASP A 560 -18.39 -12.23 4.73
N GLY A 561 -18.64 -10.98 5.05
CA GLY A 561 -17.64 -10.06 5.59
C GLY A 561 -16.90 -9.32 4.49
N THR A 562 -15.59 -9.43 4.45
CA THR A 562 -14.73 -8.86 3.42
C THR A 562 -13.63 -9.85 3.04
N PHE A 563 -13.08 -9.69 1.86
CA PHE A 563 -11.83 -10.32 1.41
C PHE A 563 -10.96 -9.25 0.77
N ASP A 564 -9.69 -9.56 0.56
CA ASP A 564 -8.79 -8.75 -0.26
C ASP A 564 -8.66 -9.39 -1.64
N PHE A 565 -8.29 -8.63 -2.69
CA PHE A 565 -8.13 -9.21 -4.01
C PHE A 565 -7.10 -8.47 -4.86
N SER A 566 -6.51 -9.21 -5.79
CA SER A 566 -5.79 -8.68 -6.94
C SER A 566 -6.26 -9.34 -8.23
N ALA A 567 -6.25 -8.58 -9.33
CA ALA A 567 -6.58 -9.08 -10.66
C ALA A 567 -5.54 -8.55 -11.67
N GLN A 568 -4.84 -9.45 -12.35
CA GLN A 568 -3.72 -9.15 -13.21
C GLN A 568 -3.75 -10.03 -14.47
N HIS A 569 -2.91 -9.72 -15.46
CA HIS A 569 -2.61 -10.62 -16.58
C HIS A 569 -1.34 -11.45 -16.33
N TYR A 570 -0.93 -11.60 -15.09
CA TYR A 570 0.29 -12.26 -14.66
C TYR A 570 0.05 -13.00 -13.35
N THR A 571 0.71 -14.12 -13.17
CA THR A 571 0.84 -14.73 -11.84
C THR A 571 1.94 -14.01 -11.05
N ASP A 572 1.88 -14.05 -9.72
CA ASP A 572 2.90 -13.43 -8.88
C ASP A 572 4.31 -14.01 -9.14
N ARG A 573 4.39 -15.28 -9.51
CA ARG A 573 5.66 -15.91 -9.90
C ARG A 573 6.23 -15.35 -11.21
N GLU A 574 5.39 -15.09 -12.19
CA GLU A 574 5.80 -14.45 -13.45
C GLU A 574 6.22 -13.00 -13.21
N LEU A 575 5.48 -12.26 -12.39
CA LEU A 575 5.87 -10.91 -12.00
C LEU A 575 7.28 -10.88 -11.41
N TRP A 576 7.63 -11.86 -10.57
CA TRP A 576 8.96 -11.91 -9.97
C TRP A 576 10.06 -12.35 -10.94
N GLN A 577 9.76 -13.24 -11.89
CA GLN A 577 10.72 -13.74 -12.87
C GLN A 577 11.12 -12.69 -13.90
N VAL A 578 10.23 -11.76 -14.22
CA VAL A 578 10.52 -10.64 -15.13
C VAL A 578 11.31 -9.56 -14.39
N LYS A 579 12.48 -9.22 -14.93
CA LYS A 579 13.39 -8.27 -14.28
C LYS A 579 12.84 -6.85 -14.26
N TYR A 580 12.31 -6.37 -15.37
CA TYR A 580 11.85 -4.98 -15.53
C TYR A 580 10.35 -4.90 -15.73
N GLY A 581 9.69 -3.93 -15.08
CA GLY A 581 8.25 -3.74 -15.22
C GLY A 581 7.80 -3.48 -16.66
N HIS A 582 8.62 -2.80 -17.48
CA HIS A 582 8.30 -2.55 -18.89
C HIS A 582 8.37 -3.81 -19.78
N ASP A 583 8.98 -4.89 -19.31
CA ASP A 583 9.03 -6.17 -20.03
C ASP A 583 7.79 -7.04 -19.82
N LEU A 584 6.90 -6.68 -18.90
CA LEU A 584 5.69 -7.44 -18.60
C LEU A 584 4.78 -7.62 -19.82
N ASP A 585 4.72 -6.64 -20.70
CA ASP A 585 3.88 -6.72 -21.90
C ASP A 585 4.28 -7.87 -22.83
N LYS A 586 5.55 -8.34 -22.76
CA LYS A 586 6.06 -9.47 -23.55
C LYS A 586 5.49 -10.82 -23.12
N ILE A 587 4.99 -10.90 -21.88
CA ILE A 587 4.47 -12.15 -21.29
C ILE A 587 3.00 -12.04 -20.87
N ARG A 588 2.33 -10.94 -21.25
CA ARG A 588 0.94 -10.68 -20.90
C ARG A 588 0.03 -11.82 -21.33
N ARG A 589 -0.72 -12.38 -20.39
CA ARG A 589 -1.73 -13.42 -20.63
C ARG A 589 -3.01 -12.80 -21.19
N ASN A 590 -3.81 -13.62 -21.89
CA ASN A 590 -5.14 -13.18 -22.33
C ASN A 590 -6.20 -13.36 -21.24
N GLU A 591 -6.04 -14.35 -20.38
CA GLU A 591 -6.89 -14.61 -19.22
C GLU A 591 -6.57 -13.65 -18.08
N VAL A 592 -7.52 -13.54 -17.14
CA VAL A 592 -7.35 -12.77 -15.92
C VAL A 592 -6.94 -13.69 -14.78
N VAL A 593 -5.82 -13.42 -14.16
CA VAL A 593 -5.38 -14.06 -12.92
C VAL A 593 -6.04 -13.32 -11.77
N LEU A 594 -7.09 -13.91 -11.22
CA LEU A 594 -7.78 -13.41 -10.03
C LEU A 594 -7.28 -14.13 -8.80
N THR A 595 -6.81 -13.39 -7.82
CA THR A 595 -6.46 -13.89 -6.49
C THR A 595 -7.41 -13.27 -5.46
N LEU A 596 -8.11 -14.12 -4.71
CA LEU A 596 -8.96 -13.73 -3.58
C LEU A 596 -8.22 -14.10 -2.30
N ASP A 597 -7.84 -13.11 -1.53
CA ASP A 597 -7.11 -13.27 -0.30
C ASP A 597 -8.05 -13.36 0.91
N CYS A 598 -7.98 -14.48 1.62
CA CYS A 598 -8.54 -14.60 2.96
C CYS A 598 -7.83 -13.63 3.90
N ILE A 599 -6.52 -13.57 3.77
CA ILE A 599 -5.63 -12.64 4.47
C ILE A 599 -4.29 -12.54 3.75
N GLN A 600 -3.75 -11.35 3.70
CA GLN A 600 -2.38 -11.10 3.28
C GLN A 600 -1.65 -10.34 4.39
N ARG A 601 -0.38 -10.67 4.68
CA ARG A 601 0.40 -9.92 5.66
C ARG A 601 0.72 -8.52 5.14
N GLY A 602 1.02 -7.57 6.02
CA GLY A 602 1.52 -6.26 5.66
C GLY A 602 2.76 -6.30 4.75
N ILE A 603 3.07 -5.20 4.12
CA ILE A 603 4.24 -5.08 3.23
C ILE A 603 5.50 -4.62 3.97
N GLY A 604 5.37 -3.87 5.05
CA GLY A 604 6.50 -3.39 5.84
C GLY A 604 7.49 -2.54 5.04
N ASN A 605 8.74 -2.52 5.50
CA ASN A 605 9.86 -1.77 4.91
C ASN A 605 11.17 -2.59 4.92
N ALA A 606 11.08 -3.90 4.89
CA ALA A 606 12.17 -4.83 5.22
C ALA A 606 13.26 -4.98 4.15
N SER A 607 13.18 -4.24 3.04
CA SER A 607 14.30 -4.10 2.09
C SER A 607 15.52 -3.41 2.74
N CYS A 608 15.30 -2.43 3.63
CA CYS A 608 16.32 -1.82 4.48
C CYS A 608 15.75 -1.29 5.81
N GLY A 609 14.62 -1.80 6.26
CA GLY A 609 13.91 -1.32 7.45
C GLY A 609 13.22 -2.47 8.20
N PRO A 610 12.24 -2.16 9.04
CA PRO A 610 11.54 -3.16 9.82
C PRO A 610 10.54 -3.98 9.01
N GLN A 611 10.30 -5.19 9.47
CA GLN A 611 9.17 -6.03 9.04
C GLN A 611 7.83 -5.35 9.38
N PRO A 612 6.70 -5.81 8.82
CA PRO A 612 5.38 -5.37 9.26
C PRO A 612 5.21 -5.50 10.77
N LEU A 613 4.37 -4.65 11.36
CA LEU A 613 3.98 -4.81 12.76
C LEU A 613 3.28 -6.16 12.98
N GLN A 614 3.39 -6.69 14.19
CA GLN A 614 2.84 -8.01 14.55
C GLN A 614 1.33 -8.13 14.27
N GLU A 615 0.58 -7.05 14.35
CA GLU A 615 -0.85 -7.02 14.04
C GLU A 615 -1.15 -7.20 12.54
N TYR A 616 -0.18 -6.93 11.67
CA TYR A 616 -0.27 -7.12 10.22
C TYR A 616 0.35 -8.43 9.74
N GLU A 617 0.92 -9.23 10.62
CA GLU A 617 1.41 -10.58 10.31
C GLU A 617 0.28 -11.61 10.30
N ILE A 618 0.44 -12.67 9.53
CA ILE A 618 -0.43 -13.86 9.59
C ILE A 618 0.03 -14.70 10.78
N LYS A 619 -0.85 -14.88 11.76
CA LYS A 619 -0.54 -15.65 12.96
C LYS A 619 -0.42 -17.14 12.62
N THR A 620 0.66 -17.75 13.11
CA THR A 620 0.92 -19.18 12.95
C THR A 620 0.06 -20.04 13.89
N GLY A 621 -0.19 -21.29 13.51
CA GLY A 621 -0.93 -22.26 14.34
C GLY A 621 -2.42 -21.94 14.48
N MET A 622 -3.00 -21.21 13.56
CA MET A 622 -4.42 -20.82 13.55
C MET A 622 -5.08 -21.22 12.23
N ASP A 623 -6.39 -21.37 12.30
CA ASP A 623 -7.23 -21.50 11.13
C ASP A 623 -7.76 -20.14 10.68
N TYR A 624 -7.80 -19.95 9.36
CA TYR A 624 -8.39 -18.79 8.69
C TYR A 624 -9.50 -19.25 7.77
N ASN A 625 -10.62 -18.54 7.77
CA ASN A 625 -11.77 -18.90 6.97
C ASN A 625 -12.21 -17.72 6.08
N MET A 626 -12.55 -18.03 4.83
CA MET A 626 -13.11 -17.09 3.87
C MET A 626 -14.36 -17.69 3.25
N LYS A 627 -15.46 -16.93 3.26
CA LYS A 627 -16.71 -17.29 2.61
C LYS A 627 -17.13 -16.24 1.60
N PHE A 628 -17.59 -16.69 0.45
CA PHE A 628 -18.13 -15.81 -0.58
C PHE A 628 -19.13 -16.55 -1.47
N ALA A 629 -19.89 -15.80 -2.24
CA ALA A 629 -20.78 -16.33 -3.25
C ALA A 629 -20.42 -15.78 -4.63
N VAL A 630 -20.43 -16.65 -5.64
CA VAL A 630 -20.26 -16.29 -7.05
C VAL A 630 -21.61 -16.34 -7.72
N MET A 631 -21.96 -15.30 -8.49
CA MET A 631 -23.26 -15.21 -9.17
C MET A 631 -23.10 -14.58 -10.57
N PRO A 632 -24.02 -14.89 -11.52
CA PRO A 632 -23.96 -14.29 -12.85
C PRO A 632 -24.28 -12.80 -12.81
N VAL A 633 -23.59 -12.04 -13.65
CA VAL A 633 -23.99 -10.68 -14.09
C VAL A 633 -24.65 -10.83 -15.45
N ARG A 634 -25.91 -10.34 -15.56
CA ARG A 634 -26.76 -10.49 -16.74
C ARG A 634 -26.83 -9.21 -17.55
#